data_f9465c8f04dbfc5a2a1a1cf55e54aa3b
#
_entry.id   f9465c8f04dbfc5a2a1a1cf55e54aa3b
#
_cell.length_a   1.000
_cell.length_b   1.000
_cell.length_c   1.000
_cell.angle_alpha   90.00
_cell.angle_beta   90.00
_cell.angle_gamma   90.00
#
_symmetry.space_group_name_H-M   'P 1'
#
loop_
_entity.id
_entity.type
_entity.pdbx_description
1 polymer ?
#
loop_
_entity_poly.entity_id
_entity_poly.type
_entity_poly.pdbx_seq_one_letter_code
_entity_poly.pdbx_strand_id
1 'polypeptide(L)'
;AIFAYKYSEFMRKFTAILAAFLLMLPFISSAADKQEKDYDLKVISYNIRMGAAKDGTNSWEFRYPATALMIEDQKPDVFGLQEAFSYQVRFIAENFKDYDNVGVGRDNGKDKGEFMSIFWNKKTVKMVKWGTFWLSETPEKPSMGWDAACKRTATWALMKDKRTGKMFYFVNTHLDHKGKEAQRKGLELIVSRIDEINPKGYPMILTGDFNIKPDNVALKGLEEKMQSARKIAPKTDNAATFNNWGKAKSDMVIDYIYVSGFSACPEYHTINEKYGDWKYISDHYPIYAKLIF
;
A
#
# COMPACT_ATOMS: atom_id res chain seq x y z
N ALA A 1 27.80 7.67 -10.74
CA ALA A 1 28.35 6.82 -11.81
C ALA A 1 28.33 5.34 -11.43
N ILE A 2 28.79 4.94 -10.24
CA ILE A 2 28.80 3.53 -9.77
C ILE A 2 27.39 2.96 -9.61
N PHE A 3 26.42 3.75 -9.17
CA PHE A 3 25.04 3.36 -8.99
C PHE A 3 24.34 3.07 -10.34
N ALA A 4 24.57 3.91 -11.33
CA ALA A 4 24.03 3.72 -12.68
C ALA A 4 24.63 2.49 -13.38
N TYR A 5 25.90 2.18 -13.13
CA TYR A 5 26.56 1.00 -13.71
C TYR A 5 26.04 -0.31 -13.11
N LYS A 6 25.92 -0.41 -11.78
CA LYS A 6 25.33 -1.60 -11.12
C LYS A 6 23.88 -1.83 -11.50
N TYR A 7 23.11 -0.74 -11.68
CA TYR A 7 21.72 -0.79 -12.14
C TYR A 7 21.61 -1.35 -13.55
N SER A 8 22.49 -0.92 -14.47
CA SER A 8 22.49 -1.41 -15.85
C SER A 8 22.91 -2.87 -15.96
N GLU A 9 23.84 -3.32 -15.13
CA GLU A 9 24.30 -4.72 -15.13
C GLU A 9 23.22 -5.66 -14.54
N PHE A 10 22.51 -5.22 -13.50
CA PHE A 10 21.39 -5.96 -12.94
C PHE A 10 20.22 -6.08 -13.94
N MET A 11 19.85 -4.99 -14.61
CA MET A 11 18.81 -5.01 -15.64
C MET A 11 19.15 -5.95 -16.80
N ARG A 12 20.42 -6.03 -17.21
CA ARG A 12 20.89 -7.01 -18.21
C ARG A 12 20.73 -8.45 -17.72
N LYS A 13 21.09 -8.73 -16.47
CA LYS A 13 20.93 -10.08 -15.86
C LYS A 13 19.48 -10.44 -15.66
N PHE A 14 18.64 -9.49 -15.25
CA PHE A 14 17.20 -9.68 -15.08
C PHE A 14 16.51 -9.97 -16.41
N THR A 15 16.83 -9.24 -17.46
CA THR A 15 16.32 -9.48 -18.81
C THR A 15 16.81 -10.82 -19.37
N ALA A 16 18.03 -11.23 -19.07
CA ALA A 16 18.58 -12.52 -19.52
C ALA A 16 17.93 -13.71 -18.77
N ILE A 17 17.64 -13.58 -17.50
CA ILE A 17 16.93 -14.62 -16.72
C ILE A 17 15.48 -14.74 -17.18
N LEU A 18 14.80 -13.64 -17.46
CA LEU A 18 13.44 -13.65 -18.02
C LEU A 18 13.40 -14.29 -19.42
N ALA A 19 14.39 -14.00 -20.26
CA ALA A 19 14.50 -14.58 -21.60
C ALA A 19 14.83 -16.09 -21.57
N ALA A 20 15.66 -16.55 -20.63
CA ALA A 20 16.02 -17.96 -20.47
C ALA A 20 14.83 -18.82 -19.99
N PHE A 21 13.94 -18.23 -19.16
CA PHE A 21 12.72 -18.93 -18.71
C PHE A 21 11.66 -19.06 -19.81
N LEU A 22 11.63 -18.13 -20.79
CA LEU A 22 10.70 -18.19 -21.92
C LEU A 22 11.06 -19.25 -22.96
N LEU A 23 12.31 -19.71 -23.01
CA LEU A 23 12.79 -20.65 -24.04
C LEU A 23 12.67 -22.13 -23.62
N MET A 24 12.27 -22.45 -22.41
CA MET A 24 12.17 -23.84 -21.91
C MET A 24 10.76 -24.35 -21.65
N LEU A 25 9.73 -23.64 -22.10
CA LEU A 25 8.36 -24.16 -22.01
C LEU A 25 8.00 -24.89 -23.31
N PRO A 26 7.63 -26.18 -23.26
CA PRO A 26 7.02 -26.84 -24.41
C PRO A 26 5.72 -26.09 -24.76
N PHE A 27 5.48 -25.87 -26.03
CA PHE A 27 4.21 -25.38 -26.59
C PHE A 27 3.10 -26.39 -26.23
N ILE A 28 2.60 -26.33 -25.00
CA ILE A 28 1.30 -26.85 -24.65
C ILE A 28 0.35 -25.70 -24.93
N SER A 29 -0.40 -25.82 -26.03
CA SER A 29 -1.62 -25.03 -26.25
C SER A 29 -2.59 -25.41 -25.12
N SER A 30 -2.39 -24.81 -23.98
CA SER A 30 -3.34 -24.79 -22.89
C SER A 30 -4.35 -23.72 -23.25
N ALA A 31 -5.57 -24.12 -23.52
CA ALA A 31 -6.70 -23.27 -23.23
C ALA A 31 -6.46 -22.77 -21.79
N ALA A 32 -6.03 -21.50 -21.67
CA ALA A 32 -5.85 -20.89 -20.38
C ALA A 32 -7.21 -20.98 -19.71
N ASP A 33 -7.31 -21.88 -18.76
CA ASP A 33 -8.42 -21.94 -17.82
C ASP A 33 -8.49 -20.52 -17.23
N LYS A 34 -9.45 -19.72 -17.70
CA LYS A 34 -9.82 -18.48 -17.03
C LYS A 34 -10.43 -18.92 -15.71
N GLN A 35 -9.58 -19.19 -14.74
CA GLN A 35 -10.01 -19.34 -13.38
C GLN A 35 -10.73 -18.02 -13.05
N GLU A 36 -12.05 -18.09 -13.06
CA GLU A 36 -12.93 -16.96 -12.77
C GLU A 36 -12.53 -16.48 -11.37
N LYS A 37 -12.05 -15.23 -11.30
CA LYS A 37 -11.61 -14.68 -10.02
C LYS A 37 -12.82 -14.61 -9.11
N ASP A 38 -12.73 -15.18 -7.94
CA ASP A 38 -13.73 -15.15 -6.88
C ASP A 38 -13.80 -13.79 -6.13
N TYR A 39 -13.20 -12.75 -6.72
CA TYR A 39 -13.16 -11.38 -6.20
C TYR A 39 -13.04 -10.35 -7.32
N ASP A 40 -13.50 -9.12 -7.06
CA ASP A 40 -13.42 -8.00 -8.00
C ASP A 40 -12.10 -7.22 -7.87
N LEU A 41 -11.67 -6.91 -6.64
CA LEU A 41 -10.45 -6.15 -6.38
C LEU A 41 -9.53 -6.90 -5.42
N LYS A 42 -8.23 -6.90 -5.72
CA LYS A 42 -7.16 -7.22 -4.77
C LYS A 42 -6.42 -5.94 -4.43
N VAL A 43 -6.43 -5.55 -3.17
CA VAL A 43 -5.81 -4.33 -2.69
C VAL A 43 -4.72 -4.62 -1.68
N ILE A 44 -3.62 -3.82 -1.70
CA ILE A 44 -2.49 -3.99 -0.78
C ILE A 44 -2.23 -2.69 -0.01
N SER A 45 -1.89 -2.79 1.27
CA SER A 45 -1.22 -1.76 2.06
C SER A 45 0.22 -2.20 2.31
N TYR A 46 1.19 -1.31 2.05
CA TYR A 46 2.60 -1.64 2.16
C TYR A 46 3.44 -0.48 2.68
N ASN A 47 3.81 -0.53 3.97
CA ASN A 47 4.91 0.29 4.46
C ASN A 47 6.21 -0.27 3.87
N ILE A 48 6.75 0.47 2.87
CA ILE A 48 7.92 0.03 2.09
C ILE A 48 9.25 0.25 2.84
N ARG A 49 9.20 0.85 4.01
CA ARG A 49 10.35 1.36 4.77
C ARG A 49 11.13 2.42 4.01
N MET A 50 11.35 3.56 4.60
CA MET A 50 12.05 4.69 3.99
C MET A 50 13.43 4.28 3.47
N GLY A 51 13.68 4.57 2.20
CA GLY A 51 14.90 4.10 1.54
C GLY A 51 16.18 4.78 2.03
N ALA A 52 16.06 5.91 2.76
CA ALA A 52 17.20 6.58 3.38
C ALA A 52 17.60 5.97 4.74
N ALA A 53 16.85 5.01 5.27
CA ALA A 53 17.19 4.34 6.52
C ALA A 53 18.47 3.51 6.39
N LYS A 54 19.32 3.60 7.41
CA LYS A 54 20.58 2.85 7.49
C LYS A 54 20.31 1.49 8.17
N ASP A 55 19.67 0.59 7.44
CA ASP A 55 19.25 -0.71 7.96
C ASP A 55 20.26 -1.84 7.64
N GLY A 56 21.53 -1.49 7.32
CA GLY A 56 22.58 -2.44 6.99
C GLY A 56 22.22 -3.27 5.76
N THR A 57 22.24 -4.60 5.86
CA THR A 57 21.90 -5.51 4.76
C THR A 57 20.42 -5.45 4.38
N ASN A 58 19.56 -4.82 5.20
CA ASN A 58 18.15 -4.58 4.91
C ASN A 58 17.89 -3.19 4.30
N SER A 59 18.93 -2.39 4.01
CA SER A 59 18.76 -1.09 3.35
C SER A 59 18.15 -1.25 1.97
N TRP A 60 17.43 -0.22 1.50
CA TRP A 60 16.70 -0.23 0.24
C TRP A 60 17.53 -0.72 -0.95
N GLU A 61 18.79 -0.31 -1.03
CA GLU A 61 19.72 -0.69 -2.10
C GLU A 61 19.94 -2.20 -2.26
N PHE A 62 19.62 -2.99 -1.22
CA PHE A 62 19.71 -4.45 -1.27
C PHE A 62 18.34 -5.11 -1.48
N ARG A 63 17.26 -4.59 -0.87
CA ARG A 63 15.94 -5.25 -0.83
C ARG A 63 14.93 -4.80 -1.91
N TYR A 64 15.23 -3.76 -2.71
CA TYR A 64 14.30 -3.33 -3.75
C TYR A 64 13.89 -4.44 -4.75
N PRO A 65 14.75 -5.45 -5.09
CA PRO A 65 14.34 -6.52 -5.98
C PRO A 65 13.24 -7.38 -5.38
N ALA A 66 13.27 -7.61 -4.06
CA ALA A 66 12.23 -8.36 -3.36
C ALA A 66 10.87 -7.63 -3.37
N THR A 67 10.88 -6.29 -3.28
CA THR A 67 9.67 -5.47 -3.48
C THR A 67 9.10 -5.69 -4.90
N ALA A 68 9.95 -5.72 -5.92
CA ALA A 68 9.50 -5.97 -7.29
C ALA A 68 8.90 -7.38 -7.44
N LEU A 69 9.57 -8.40 -6.91
CA LEU A 69 9.07 -9.78 -6.91
C LEU A 69 7.71 -9.90 -6.22
N MET A 70 7.52 -9.23 -5.09
CA MET A 70 6.24 -9.19 -4.37
C MET A 70 5.12 -8.58 -5.24
N ILE A 71 5.38 -7.44 -5.88
CA ILE A 71 4.37 -6.78 -6.74
C ILE A 71 4.04 -7.67 -7.93
N GLU A 72 5.03 -8.31 -8.54
CA GLU A 72 4.85 -9.21 -9.67
C GLU A 72 4.06 -10.47 -9.30
N ASP A 73 4.32 -11.05 -8.14
CA ASP A 73 3.62 -12.21 -7.61
C ASP A 73 2.16 -11.86 -7.25
N GLN A 74 1.99 -10.83 -6.46
CA GLN A 74 0.70 -10.46 -5.89
C GLN A 74 -0.26 -9.82 -6.88
N LYS A 75 0.24 -9.13 -7.90
CA LYS A 75 -0.52 -8.46 -8.98
C LYS A 75 -1.74 -7.69 -8.48
N PRO A 76 -1.57 -6.76 -7.51
CA PRO A 76 -2.69 -6.03 -6.94
C PRO A 76 -3.39 -5.17 -8.00
N ASP A 77 -4.70 -4.97 -7.85
CA ASP A 77 -5.43 -3.99 -8.66
C ASP A 77 -5.12 -2.56 -8.21
N VAL A 78 -5.00 -2.36 -6.88
CA VAL A 78 -4.60 -1.07 -6.26
C VAL A 78 -3.74 -1.34 -5.03
N PHE A 79 -2.74 -0.49 -4.80
CA PHE A 79 -1.97 -0.55 -3.55
C PHE A 79 -1.53 0.82 -3.06
N GLY A 80 -1.48 0.95 -1.73
CA GLY A 80 -0.98 2.12 -1.02
C GLY A 80 0.40 1.88 -0.45
N LEU A 81 1.32 2.84 -0.61
CA LEU A 81 2.64 2.83 0.00
C LEU A 81 2.72 3.82 1.16
N GLN A 82 3.41 3.44 2.23
CA GLN A 82 3.82 4.33 3.30
C GLN A 82 5.35 4.37 3.35
N GLU A 83 5.92 5.47 3.86
CA GLU A 83 7.37 5.75 3.94
C GLU A 83 8.11 5.86 2.60
N ALA A 84 7.44 5.78 1.47
CA ALA A 84 8.10 5.81 0.17
C ALA A 84 8.71 7.19 -0.13
N PHE A 85 10.02 7.27 -0.40
CA PHE A 85 10.63 8.45 -1.01
C PHE A 85 10.40 8.47 -2.53
N SER A 86 10.52 9.64 -3.14
CA SER A 86 10.27 9.86 -4.57
C SER A 86 11.03 8.87 -5.48
N TYR A 87 12.26 8.48 -5.13
CA TYR A 87 13.03 7.51 -5.91
C TYR A 87 12.54 6.06 -5.75
N GLN A 88 11.91 5.71 -4.61
CA GLN A 88 11.26 4.40 -4.41
C GLN A 88 9.97 4.33 -5.23
N VAL A 89 9.16 5.41 -5.21
CA VAL A 89 7.97 5.54 -6.07
C VAL A 89 8.34 5.42 -7.55
N ARG A 90 9.38 6.15 -7.97
CA ARG A 90 9.90 6.10 -9.34
C ARG A 90 10.40 4.72 -9.72
N PHE A 91 11.12 4.01 -8.84
CA PHE A 91 11.56 2.64 -9.08
C PHE A 91 10.38 1.73 -9.47
N ILE A 92 9.28 1.77 -8.71
CA ILE A 92 8.09 0.97 -9.02
C ILE A 92 7.47 1.40 -10.35
N ALA A 93 7.27 2.69 -10.58
CA ALA A 93 6.67 3.22 -11.81
C ALA A 93 7.50 2.90 -13.07
N GLU A 94 8.82 2.85 -12.95
CA GLU A 94 9.73 2.51 -14.07
C GLU A 94 9.76 1.02 -14.38
N ASN A 95 9.60 0.15 -13.39
CA ASN A 95 9.65 -1.31 -13.57
C ASN A 95 8.27 -1.92 -13.86
N PHE A 96 7.18 -1.30 -13.45
CA PHE A 96 5.82 -1.82 -13.63
C PHE A 96 4.98 -0.90 -14.52
N LYS A 97 5.20 -0.95 -15.82
CA LYS A 97 4.55 -0.05 -16.81
C LYS A 97 3.04 -0.23 -16.92
N ASP A 98 2.50 -1.34 -16.43
CA ASP A 98 1.05 -1.54 -16.33
C ASP A 98 0.43 -0.76 -15.17
N TYR A 99 1.24 -0.27 -14.23
CA TYR A 99 0.79 0.56 -13.11
C TYR A 99 1.04 2.04 -13.38
N ASP A 100 0.18 2.84 -12.80
CA ASP A 100 0.34 4.29 -12.68
C ASP A 100 0.16 4.69 -11.22
N ASN A 101 0.51 5.91 -10.84
CA ASN A 101 0.47 6.33 -9.45
C ASN A 101 0.14 7.80 -9.26
N VAL A 102 -0.34 8.14 -8.05
CA VAL A 102 -0.54 9.50 -7.56
C VAL A 102 -0.02 9.63 -6.12
N GLY A 103 0.25 10.85 -5.72
CA GLY A 103 0.72 11.22 -4.39
C GLY A 103 1.75 12.33 -4.46
N VAL A 104 2.00 12.96 -3.33
CA VAL A 104 2.98 14.04 -3.19
C VAL A 104 3.84 13.81 -1.95
N GLY A 105 5.03 14.40 -1.94
CA GLY A 105 5.90 14.39 -0.77
C GLY A 105 5.33 15.25 0.36
N ARG A 106 5.25 14.69 1.56
CA ARG A 106 4.59 15.30 2.72
C ARG A 106 5.22 16.61 3.19
N ASP A 107 6.49 16.87 2.86
CA ASP A 107 7.20 18.04 3.38
C ASP A 107 6.89 19.33 2.62
N ASN A 108 6.63 19.25 1.31
CA ASN A 108 6.40 20.41 0.47
C ASN A 108 5.19 20.30 -0.48
N GLY A 109 4.46 19.19 -0.44
CA GLY A 109 3.34 18.94 -1.35
C GLY A 109 3.76 18.70 -2.81
N LYS A 110 5.02 18.34 -3.03
CA LYS A 110 5.60 18.07 -4.36
C LYS A 110 6.46 16.81 -4.31
N ASP A 111 7.74 16.95 -4.06
CA ASP A 111 8.77 15.91 -4.22
C ASP A 111 9.59 15.60 -2.96
N LYS A 112 9.40 16.38 -1.87
CA LYS A 112 10.19 16.23 -0.63
C LYS A 112 9.43 15.47 0.45
N GLY A 113 10.18 14.62 1.17
CA GLY A 113 9.68 13.78 2.24
C GLY A 113 9.06 12.49 1.72
N GLU A 114 8.39 11.78 2.61
CA GLU A 114 7.71 10.53 2.30
C GLU A 114 6.40 10.77 1.55
N PHE A 115 6.05 9.83 0.68
CA PHE A 115 4.81 9.81 -0.11
C PHE A 115 3.85 8.76 0.48
N MET A 116 2.59 9.12 0.56
CA MET A 116 1.48 8.20 0.70
C MET A 116 0.93 7.85 -0.68
N SER A 117 1.78 7.26 -1.53
CA SER A 117 1.42 6.99 -2.92
C SER A 117 0.33 5.93 -3.03
N ILE A 118 -0.54 6.10 -4.02
CA ILE A 118 -1.52 5.11 -4.46
C ILE A 118 -1.14 4.68 -5.87
N PHE A 119 -0.91 3.39 -6.06
CA PHE A 119 -0.67 2.76 -7.36
C PHE A 119 -1.90 1.98 -7.79
N TRP A 120 -2.19 1.95 -9.09
CA TRP A 120 -3.26 1.12 -9.67
C TRP A 120 -2.84 0.47 -10.97
N ASN A 121 -3.35 -0.73 -11.20
CA ASN A 121 -3.17 -1.42 -12.48
C ASN A 121 -4.08 -0.79 -13.53
N LYS A 122 -3.50 -0.16 -14.53
CA LYS A 122 -4.22 0.52 -15.63
C LYS A 122 -5.10 -0.42 -16.46
N LYS A 123 -4.84 -1.73 -16.44
CA LYS A 123 -5.65 -2.73 -17.17
C LYS A 123 -6.99 -2.96 -16.48
N THR A 124 -7.02 -2.92 -15.14
CA THR A 124 -8.21 -3.26 -14.35
C THR A 124 -8.89 -2.06 -13.71
N VAL A 125 -8.16 -0.98 -13.43
CA VAL A 125 -8.66 0.21 -12.74
C VAL A 125 -8.37 1.48 -13.55
N LYS A 126 -9.31 2.42 -13.52
CA LYS A 126 -9.16 3.78 -14.04
C LYS A 126 -9.24 4.78 -12.90
N MET A 127 -8.24 5.61 -12.72
CA MET A 127 -8.27 6.76 -11.82
C MET A 127 -9.12 7.87 -12.44
N VAL A 128 -9.97 8.52 -11.64
CA VAL A 128 -10.90 9.58 -12.06
C VAL A 128 -10.46 10.94 -11.51
N LYS A 129 -10.19 10.99 -10.21
CA LYS A 129 -9.68 12.18 -9.52
C LYS A 129 -8.95 11.76 -8.25
N TRP A 130 -8.07 12.61 -7.76
CA TRP A 130 -7.32 12.36 -6.54
C TRP A 130 -6.97 13.65 -5.83
N GLY A 131 -6.49 13.54 -4.61
CA GLY A 131 -5.96 14.63 -3.81
C GLY A 131 -5.19 14.13 -2.60
N THR A 132 -4.48 15.04 -1.96
CA THR A 132 -3.78 14.80 -0.70
C THR A 132 -4.10 15.92 0.28
N PHE A 133 -4.28 15.58 1.54
CA PHE A 133 -4.41 16.56 2.62
C PHE A 133 -3.48 16.19 3.79
N TRP A 134 -3.11 17.19 4.57
CA TRP A 134 -2.25 17.01 5.74
C TRP A 134 -3.07 16.71 6.97
N LEU A 135 -2.56 15.80 7.80
CA LEU A 135 -3.19 15.47 9.09
C LEU A 135 -2.77 16.53 10.12
N SER A 136 -3.46 17.66 10.08
CA SER A 136 -3.19 18.83 10.90
C SER A 136 -4.41 19.74 10.97
N GLU A 137 -4.32 20.81 11.75
CA GLU A 137 -5.32 21.88 11.85
C GLU A 137 -5.43 22.71 10.56
N THR A 138 -4.48 22.57 9.63
CA THR A 138 -4.48 23.24 8.31
C THR A 138 -4.24 22.23 7.18
N PRO A 139 -5.23 21.36 6.88
CA PRO A 139 -5.05 20.18 6.02
C PRO A 139 -4.79 20.51 4.54
N GLU A 140 -5.03 21.73 4.08
CA GLU A 140 -4.86 22.12 2.69
C GLU A 140 -3.42 22.49 2.30
N LYS A 141 -2.49 22.53 3.26
CA LYS A 141 -1.09 22.90 3.03
C LYS A 141 -0.13 22.06 3.86
N PRO A 142 1.14 21.94 3.42
CA PRO A 142 2.16 21.23 4.18
C PRO A 142 2.32 21.76 5.62
N SER A 143 1.77 21.04 6.58
CA SER A 143 1.76 21.41 7.98
C SER A 143 1.93 20.19 8.90
N MET A 144 2.39 20.43 10.11
CA MET A 144 2.50 19.44 11.16
C MET A 144 1.35 19.66 12.15
N GLY A 145 0.60 18.62 12.47
CA GLY A 145 -0.59 18.72 13.30
C GLY A 145 -0.33 18.30 14.74
N TRP A 146 -0.97 19.00 15.68
CA TRP A 146 -1.03 18.66 17.10
C TRP A 146 0.36 18.38 17.71
N ASP A 147 0.53 17.22 18.35
CA ASP A 147 1.77 16.73 18.96
C ASP A 147 2.60 15.82 18.01
N ALA A 148 2.36 15.86 16.70
CA ALA A 148 3.03 15.02 15.74
C ALA A 148 4.55 15.24 15.71
N ALA A 149 5.32 14.17 15.55
CA ALA A 149 6.77 14.24 15.39
C ALA A 149 7.21 14.66 13.98
N CYS A 150 6.32 14.52 12.99
CA CYS A 150 6.56 14.90 11.59
C CYS A 150 5.22 15.18 10.88
N LYS A 151 5.29 15.81 9.70
CA LYS A 151 4.12 16.00 8.86
C LYS A 151 3.56 14.65 8.43
N ARG A 152 2.22 14.49 8.49
CA ARG A 152 1.51 13.31 8.04
C ARG A 152 0.44 13.70 7.03
N THR A 153 0.18 12.79 6.09
CA THR A 153 -0.78 13.04 5.01
C THR A 153 -1.69 11.84 4.80
N ALA A 154 -2.85 12.10 4.22
CA ALA A 154 -3.69 11.10 3.58
C ALA A 154 -3.85 11.45 2.10
N THR A 155 -3.54 10.51 1.22
CA THR A 155 -3.80 10.61 -0.22
C THR A 155 -5.04 9.80 -0.54
N TRP A 156 -5.95 10.35 -1.33
CA TRP A 156 -7.18 9.69 -1.75
C TRP A 156 -7.34 9.72 -3.26
N ALA A 157 -8.00 8.71 -3.80
CA ALA A 157 -8.35 8.64 -5.21
C ALA A 157 -9.75 8.06 -5.40
N LEU A 158 -10.55 8.71 -6.27
CA LEU A 158 -11.77 8.12 -6.84
C LEU A 158 -11.37 7.31 -8.06
N MET A 159 -11.75 6.06 -8.05
CA MET A 159 -11.39 5.08 -9.07
C MET A 159 -12.61 4.38 -9.64
N LYS A 160 -12.46 3.78 -10.82
CA LYS A 160 -13.46 2.93 -11.45
C LYS A 160 -12.84 1.57 -11.75
N ASP A 161 -13.43 0.50 -11.25
CA ASP A 161 -13.13 -0.84 -11.73
C ASP A 161 -13.64 -0.99 -13.17
N LYS A 162 -12.78 -1.41 -14.09
CA LYS A 162 -13.10 -1.51 -15.52
C LYS A 162 -13.91 -2.75 -15.86
N ARG A 163 -13.88 -3.78 -15.03
CA ARG A 163 -14.56 -5.06 -15.23
C ARG A 163 -16.03 -4.96 -14.83
N THR A 164 -16.29 -4.41 -13.64
CA THR A 164 -17.65 -4.25 -13.09
C THR A 164 -18.29 -2.91 -13.42
N GLY A 165 -17.48 -1.91 -13.79
CA GLY A 165 -17.94 -0.53 -13.99
C GLY A 165 -18.19 0.24 -12.69
N LYS A 166 -17.99 -0.38 -11.52
CA LYS A 166 -18.24 0.21 -10.21
C LYS A 166 -17.22 1.29 -9.86
N MET A 167 -17.70 2.34 -9.21
CA MET A 167 -16.86 3.41 -8.65
C MET A 167 -16.53 3.09 -7.20
N PHE A 168 -15.32 3.45 -6.76
CA PHE A 168 -14.89 3.30 -5.38
C PHE A 168 -13.83 4.33 -5.02
N TYR A 169 -13.66 4.60 -3.73
CA TYR A 169 -12.55 5.40 -3.20
C TYR A 169 -11.47 4.54 -2.60
N PHE A 170 -10.24 4.94 -2.80
CA PHE A 170 -9.07 4.41 -2.12
C PHE A 170 -8.37 5.55 -1.37
N VAL A 171 -8.14 5.37 -0.08
CA VAL A 171 -7.44 6.32 0.79
C VAL A 171 -6.23 5.62 1.39
N ASN A 172 -5.09 6.30 1.40
CA ASN A 172 -3.84 5.78 1.95
C ASN A 172 -3.20 6.78 2.89
N THR A 173 -2.79 6.34 4.08
CA THR A 173 -2.24 7.20 5.13
C THR A 173 -1.09 6.55 5.90
N HIS A 174 -0.37 7.37 6.67
CA HIS A 174 0.58 6.92 7.68
C HIS A 174 0.45 7.86 8.89
N LEU A 175 -0.12 7.37 9.97
CA LEU A 175 -0.32 8.15 11.19
C LEU A 175 1.00 8.41 11.91
N ASP A 176 1.00 9.36 12.83
CA ASP A 176 2.21 9.69 13.58
C ASP A 176 2.64 8.54 14.50
N HIS A 177 3.95 8.34 14.63
CA HIS A 177 4.51 7.25 15.41
C HIS A 177 4.74 7.59 16.90
N LYS A 178 4.58 8.89 17.29
CA LYS A 178 4.80 9.37 18.66
C LYS A 178 3.61 10.09 19.22
N GLY A 179 3.06 11.06 18.50
CA GLY A 179 2.00 11.94 18.95
C GLY A 179 0.67 11.21 19.12
N LYS A 180 0.21 11.02 20.34
CA LYS A 180 -1.05 10.32 20.63
C LYS A 180 -2.26 11.12 20.21
N GLU A 181 -2.20 12.44 20.39
CA GLU A 181 -3.23 13.36 19.93
C GLU A 181 -3.24 13.43 18.40
N ALA A 182 -2.07 13.47 17.76
CA ALA A 182 -1.95 13.43 16.30
C ALA A 182 -2.48 12.12 15.70
N GLN A 183 -2.28 10.97 16.34
CA GLN A 183 -2.88 9.70 15.94
C GLN A 183 -4.41 9.77 15.97
N ARG A 184 -4.98 10.17 17.11
CA ARG A 184 -6.43 10.26 17.33
C ARG A 184 -7.07 11.29 16.40
N LYS A 185 -6.58 12.52 16.43
CA LYS A 185 -7.10 13.64 15.62
C LYS A 185 -6.89 13.42 14.11
N GLY A 186 -5.78 12.78 13.73
CA GLY A 186 -5.53 12.40 12.35
C GLY A 186 -6.59 11.42 11.82
N LEU A 187 -6.97 10.40 12.61
CA LEU A 187 -8.06 9.49 12.24
C LEU A 187 -9.42 10.21 12.19
N GLU A 188 -9.74 11.04 13.18
CA GLU A 188 -10.97 11.84 13.21
C GLU A 188 -11.07 12.74 11.95
N LEU A 189 -9.96 13.37 11.55
CA LEU A 189 -9.90 14.19 10.34
C LEU A 189 -10.12 13.34 9.08
N ILE A 190 -9.49 12.16 8.97
CA ILE A 190 -9.72 11.25 7.85
C ILE A 190 -11.19 10.86 7.78
N VAL A 191 -11.79 10.46 8.89
CA VAL A 191 -13.20 10.07 8.97
C VAL A 191 -14.13 11.20 8.55
N SER A 192 -13.89 12.44 8.99
CA SER A 192 -14.69 13.60 8.56
C SER A 192 -14.52 13.91 7.08
N ARG A 193 -13.29 13.85 6.57
CA ARG A 193 -12.99 14.09 5.15
C ARG A 193 -13.55 13.01 4.23
N ILE A 194 -13.69 11.77 4.69
CA ILE A 194 -14.34 10.69 3.93
C ILE A 194 -15.75 11.09 3.52
N ASP A 195 -16.54 11.66 4.43
CA ASP A 195 -17.91 12.09 4.13
C ASP A 195 -17.94 13.24 3.10
N GLU A 196 -16.98 14.17 3.19
CA GLU A 196 -16.87 15.29 2.26
C GLU A 196 -16.46 14.85 0.84
N ILE A 197 -15.47 13.96 0.72
CA ILE A 197 -14.94 13.51 -0.59
C ILE A 197 -15.84 12.49 -1.26
N ASN A 198 -16.67 11.76 -0.50
CA ASN A 198 -17.55 10.70 -0.98
C ASN A 198 -19.06 10.98 -0.77
N PRO A 199 -19.59 12.12 -1.23
CA PRO A 199 -21.01 12.47 -1.02
C PRO A 199 -22.00 11.52 -1.71
N LYS A 200 -21.52 10.67 -2.63
CA LYS A 200 -22.34 9.67 -3.33
C LYS A 200 -22.38 8.31 -2.64
N GLY A 201 -21.64 8.12 -1.52
CA GLY A 201 -21.60 6.87 -0.79
C GLY A 201 -21.02 5.69 -1.59
N TYR A 202 -20.05 5.93 -2.48
CA TYR A 202 -19.37 4.83 -3.16
C TYR A 202 -18.59 3.96 -2.17
N PRO A 203 -18.38 2.67 -2.48
CA PRO A 203 -17.49 1.81 -1.69
C PRO A 203 -16.14 2.47 -1.43
N MET A 204 -15.61 2.28 -0.22
CA MET A 204 -14.34 2.89 0.20
C MET A 204 -13.38 1.87 0.80
N ILE A 205 -12.10 2.13 0.56
CA ILE A 205 -10.97 1.39 1.11
C ILE A 205 -10.06 2.42 1.78
N LEU A 206 -9.70 2.19 3.03
CA LEU A 206 -8.70 2.95 3.76
C LEU A 206 -7.55 2.02 4.14
N THR A 207 -6.35 2.32 3.63
CA THR A 207 -5.12 1.59 3.93
C THR A 207 -4.14 2.47 4.70
N GLY A 208 -3.26 1.85 5.47
CA GLY A 208 -2.16 2.59 6.07
C GLY A 208 -1.48 1.88 7.22
N ASP A 209 -0.31 2.43 7.56
CA ASP A 209 0.34 2.22 8.84
C ASP A 209 -0.23 3.23 9.84
N PHE A 210 -0.98 2.74 10.81
CA PHE A 210 -1.63 3.62 11.78
C PHE A 210 -0.77 3.84 13.03
N ASN A 211 0.33 3.11 13.19
CA ASN A 211 1.20 3.18 14.38
C ASN A 211 0.46 2.96 15.72
N ILE A 212 -0.73 2.36 15.70
CA ILE A 212 -1.56 2.03 16.85
C ILE A 212 -2.04 0.58 16.75
N LYS A 213 -2.20 -0.08 17.90
CA LYS A 213 -2.69 -1.46 17.98
C LYS A 213 -4.21 -1.55 17.88
N PRO A 214 -4.78 -2.75 17.58
CA PRO A 214 -6.22 -2.93 17.35
C PRO A 214 -7.14 -2.61 18.53
N ASP A 215 -6.61 -2.57 19.74
CA ASP A 215 -7.35 -2.24 20.99
C ASP A 215 -7.37 -0.74 21.30
N ASN A 216 -6.74 0.08 20.48
CA ASN A 216 -6.66 1.52 20.69
C ASN A 216 -8.01 2.20 20.47
N VAL A 217 -8.43 3.00 21.46
CA VAL A 217 -9.71 3.71 21.42
C VAL A 217 -9.86 4.71 20.27
N ALA A 218 -8.74 5.17 19.68
CA ALA A 218 -8.76 6.04 18.52
C ALA A 218 -9.40 5.39 17.27
N LEU A 219 -9.47 4.06 17.21
CA LEU A 219 -10.10 3.34 16.10
C LEU A 219 -11.63 3.35 16.17
N LYS A 220 -12.25 3.64 17.33
CA LYS A 220 -13.71 3.53 17.50
C LYS A 220 -14.51 4.33 16.47
N GLY A 221 -14.17 5.61 16.28
CA GLY A 221 -14.89 6.45 15.32
C GLY A 221 -14.74 5.99 13.86
N LEU A 222 -13.61 5.37 13.52
CA LEU A 222 -13.42 4.73 12.21
C LEU A 222 -14.25 3.44 12.10
N GLU A 223 -14.28 2.62 13.15
CA GLU A 223 -15.01 1.34 13.17
C GLU A 223 -16.54 1.50 13.17
N GLU A 224 -17.06 2.69 13.49
CA GLU A 224 -18.48 3.03 13.29
C GLU A 224 -18.85 3.22 11.82
N LYS A 225 -17.88 3.54 10.95
CA LYS A 225 -18.09 3.83 9.52
C LYS A 225 -17.54 2.77 8.58
N MET A 226 -16.47 2.11 8.98
CA MET A 226 -15.75 1.15 8.16
C MET A 226 -15.44 -0.13 8.96
N GLN A 227 -15.32 -1.25 8.26
CA GLN A 227 -14.99 -2.54 8.85
C GLN A 227 -13.54 -2.91 8.55
N SER A 228 -12.84 -3.46 9.53
CA SER A 228 -11.51 -4.02 9.31
C SER A 228 -11.60 -5.27 8.45
N ALA A 229 -10.93 -5.27 7.29
CA ALA A 229 -10.87 -6.42 6.39
C ALA A 229 -10.38 -7.68 7.12
N ARG A 230 -9.39 -7.52 8.01
CA ARG A 230 -8.86 -8.61 8.84
C ARG A 230 -9.92 -9.24 9.77
N LYS A 231 -10.86 -8.41 10.30
CA LYS A 231 -11.90 -8.89 11.23
C LYS A 231 -13.06 -9.57 10.49
N ILE A 232 -13.38 -9.11 9.27
CA ILE A 232 -14.57 -9.58 8.54
C ILE A 232 -14.29 -10.69 7.54
N ALA A 233 -13.04 -10.85 7.08
CA ALA A 233 -12.68 -11.87 6.10
C ALA A 233 -12.80 -13.28 6.70
N PRO A 234 -13.56 -14.20 6.09
CA PRO A 234 -13.65 -15.59 6.55
C PRO A 234 -12.31 -16.33 6.42
N LYS A 235 -11.51 -15.96 5.39
CA LYS A 235 -10.14 -16.42 5.26
C LYS A 235 -9.20 -15.30 5.70
N THR A 236 -8.63 -15.43 6.89
CA THR A 236 -7.76 -14.43 7.52
C THR A 236 -6.62 -15.10 8.28
N ASP A 237 -5.61 -14.32 8.70
CA ASP A 237 -4.51 -14.76 9.54
C ASP A 237 -4.35 -13.90 10.79
N ASN A 238 -3.52 -14.38 11.73
CA ASN A 238 -3.19 -13.69 12.98
C ASN A 238 -1.74 -13.17 13.01
N ALA A 239 -1.07 -13.06 11.86
CA ALA A 239 0.30 -12.61 11.80
C ALA A 239 0.46 -11.15 12.22
N ALA A 240 1.60 -10.81 12.82
CA ALA A 240 1.98 -9.41 13.01
C ALA A 240 2.18 -8.72 11.67
N THR A 241 1.89 -7.43 11.57
CA THR A 241 2.17 -6.65 10.37
C THR A 241 3.51 -5.92 10.45
N PHE A 242 3.95 -5.53 11.64
CA PHE A 242 5.29 -5.00 11.88
C PHE A 242 6.22 -6.10 12.37
N ASN A 243 7.33 -6.35 11.65
CA ASN A 243 8.28 -7.41 11.93
C ASN A 243 9.61 -6.90 12.50
N ASN A 244 9.96 -5.62 12.32
CA ASN A 244 11.22 -5.02 12.75
C ASN A 244 12.44 -5.90 12.38
N TRP A 245 12.51 -6.34 11.13
CA TRP A 245 13.56 -7.26 10.64
C TRP A 245 13.64 -8.56 11.46
N GLY A 246 12.48 -9.08 11.90
CA GLY A 246 12.35 -10.30 12.71
C GLY A 246 12.56 -10.11 14.21
N LYS A 247 12.63 -8.87 14.70
CA LYS A 247 12.84 -8.55 16.13
C LYS A 247 11.56 -8.07 16.83
N ALA A 248 10.49 -7.83 16.09
CA ALA A 248 9.22 -7.40 16.68
C ALA A 248 8.53 -8.54 17.43
N LYS A 249 7.66 -8.16 18.38
CA LYS A 249 6.75 -9.10 19.05
C LYS A 249 5.68 -9.58 18.05
N SER A 250 5.19 -10.81 18.27
CA SER A 250 4.20 -11.44 17.39
C SER A 250 2.81 -10.80 17.38
N ASP A 251 2.53 -9.87 18.30
CA ASP A 251 1.25 -9.16 18.42
C ASP A 251 1.26 -7.76 17.81
N MET A 252 2.33 -7.39 17.08
CA MET A 252 2.51 -6.06 16.51
C MET A 252 1.71 -5.92 15.19
N VAL A 253 0.42 -5.63 15.32
CA VAL A 253 -0.49 -5.29 14.22
C VAL A 253 -0.71 -3.78 14.25
N ILE A 254 -0.18 -3.06 13.26
CA ILE A 254 -0.26 -1.60 13.15
C ILE A 254 -0.59 -1.13 11.72
N ASP A 255 -0.60 -2.07 10.76
CA ASP A 255 -1.01 -1.83 9.39
C ASP A 255 -2.42 -2.36 9.16
N TYR A 256 -3.23 -1.59 8.42
CA TYR A 256 -4.67 -1.84 8.31
C TYR A 256 -5.18 -1.70 6.88
N ILE A 257 -6.23 -2.47 6.59
CA ILE A 257 -7.16 -2.25 5.49
C ILE A 257 -8.56 -2.21 6.09
N TYR A 258 -9.19 -1.04 6.03
CA TYR A 258 -10.59 -0.84 6.39
C TYR A 258 -11.42 -0.67 5.12
N VAL A 259 -12.64 -1.20 5.12
CA VAL A 259 -13.53 -1.19 3.96
C VAL A 259 -14.96 -0.81 4.35
N SER A 260 -15.68 -0.18 3.43
CA SER A 260 -17.12 0.06 3.55
C SER A 260 -17.79 -0.01 2.18
N GLY A 261 -19.06 -0.41 2.12
CA GLY A 261 -19.87 -0.46 0.89
C GLY A 261 -19.51 -1.58 -0.08
N PHE A 262 -18.63 -2.50 0.28
CA PHE A 262 -18.41 -3.75 -0.45
C PHE A 262 -19.35 -4.83 0.05
N SER A 263 -19.79 -5.74 -0.85
CA SER A 263 -20.69 -6.85 -0.49
C SER A 263 -19.98 -7.94 0.29
N ALA A 264 -18.67 -8.15 0.03
CA ALA A 264 -17.85 -9.13 0.75
C ALA A 264 -16.35 -8.79 0.74
N CYS A 265 -15.67 -9.32 1.75
CA CYS A 265 -14.21 -9.42 1.81
C CYS A 265 -13.84 -10.90 2.03
N PRO A 266 -13.72 -11.71 0.97
CA PRO A 266 -13.51 -13.15 1.12
C PRO A 266 -12.18 -13.54 1.73
N GLU A 267 -11.14 -12.70 1.56
CA GLU A 267 -9.79 -13.01 2.04
C GLU A 267 -9.04 -11.75 2.49
N TYR A 268 -8.38 -11.86 3.63
CA TYR A 268 -7.31 -10.98 4.11
C TYR A 268 -6.06 -11.82 4.37
N HIS A 269 -4.87 -11.28 4.06
CA HIS A 269 -3.62 -11.99 4.31
C HIS A 269 -2.46 -11.03 4.59
N THR A 270 -1.61 -11.43 5.52
CA THR A 270 -0.32 -10.78 5.81
C THR A 270 0.75 -11.46 4.97
N ILE A 271 1.32 -10.73 4.01
CA ILE A 271 2.33 -11.24 3.06
C ILE A 271 3.66 -11.37 3.78
N ASN A 272 3.89 -12.52 4.39
CA ASN A 272 5.09 -12.83 5.16
C ASN A 272 5.98 -13.88 4.49
N GLU A 273 5.71 -14.20 3.25
CA GLU A 273 6.49 -15.09 2.41
C GLU A 273 7.86 -14.48 2.08
N LYS A 274 8.80 -15.36 1.77
CA LYS A 274 10.11 -14.98 1.29
C LYS A 274 10.08 -14.66 -0.21
N TYR A 275 10.68 -13.54 -0.60
CA TYR A 275 10.84 -13.17 -2.01
C TYR A 275 12.30 -13.20 -2.44
N GLY A 276 12.65 -14.15 -3.31
CA GLY A 276 14.03 -14.40 -3.67
C GLY A 276 14.84 -14.83 -2.43
N ASP A 277 15.97 -14.16 -2.19
CA ASP A 277 16.82 -14.43 -1.03
C ASP A 277 16.44 -13.62 0.22
N TRP A 278 15.45 -12.72 0.10
CA TRP A 278 15.04 -11.83 1.18
C TRP A 278 13.90 -12.42 2.01
N LYS A 279 14.18 -12.66 3.29
CA LYS A 279 13.17 -13.05 4.27
C LYS A 279 12.25 -11.87 4.61
N TYR A 280 12.78 -10.65 4.62
CA TYR A 280 12.06 -9.43 4.94
C TYR A 280 12.24 -8.43 3.79
N ILE A 281 11.15 -8.04 3.16
CA ILE A 281 11.16 -7.04 2.08
C ILE A 281 11.01 -5.60 2.62
N SER A 282 10.60 -5.49 3.88
CA SER A 282 10.49 -4.28 4.70
C SER A 282 10.52 -4.71 6.17
N ASP A 283 10.65 -3.76 7.10
CA ASP A 283 10.40 -3.99 8.53
C ASP A 283 8.90 -4.11 8.86
N HIS A 284 8.04 -3.93 7.88
CA HIS A 284 6.62 -4.31 7.87
C HIS A 284 6.39 -5.45 6.85
N TYR A 285 5.38 -6.26 7.12
CA TYR A 285 4.82 -7.16 6.12
C TYR A 285 3.72 -6.42 5.36
N PRO A 286 3.69 -6.45 4.01
CA PRO A 286 2.53 -5.97 3.27
C PRO A 286 1.30 -6.79 3.66
N ILE A 287 0.14 -6.18 3.60
CA ILE A 287 -1.13 -6.86 3.83
C ILE A 287 -2.04 -6.69 2.62
N TYR A 288 -2.82 -7.71 2.28
CA TYR A 288 -3.82 -7.58 1.23
C TYR A 288 -5.23 -7.95 1.68
N ALA A 289 -6.20 -7.44 0.96
CA ALA A 289 -7.59 -7.88 1.00
C ALA A 289 -8.11 -8.13 -0.41
N LYS A 290 -8.95 -9.15 -0.57
CA LYS A 290 -9.79 -9.39 -1.74
C LYS A 290 -11.18 -8.87 -1.45
N LEU A 291 -11.79 -8.16 -2.40
CA LEU A 291 -13.05 -7.45 -2.20
C LEU A 291 -14.02 -7.77 -3.35
N ILE A 292 -15.31 -7.83 -3.04
CA ILE A 292 -16.44 -8.00 -3.97
C ILE A 292 -17.37 -6.78 -3.83
N PHE A 293 -17.75 -6.16 -4.97
CA PHE A 293 -18.66 -5.01 -4.99
C PHE A 293 -20.11 -5.35 -4.67
#